data_da71085a4d3427e3ff788e476eebea6c
#
_entry.id   da71085a4d3427e3ff788e476eebea6c
#
_cell.length_a   1.000
_cell.length_b   1.000
_cell.length_c   1.000
_cell.angle_alpha   90.00
_cell.angle_beta   90.00
_cell.angle_gamma   90.00
#
_symmetry.space_group_name_H-M   'P 1'
#
loop_
_entity.id
_entity.type
_entity.pdbx_description
1 polymer ?
#
loop_
_entity_poly.entity_id
_entity_poly.type
_entity_poly.pdbx_seq_one_letter_code
_entity_poly.pdbx_strand_id
1 'polypeptide(L)'
;MNSTQGLLEKIKQAKKSINTASTTEKNKALSLMADYLEAATDAILMANAEDMTAARGHISEVILDRLYLDANRIKDMAAGIRQVIALTDPVGDILEVSHLENGLEITKKRVALGVIGIIYESRPNVTSDAAALAIKSGNAVILRSGKEAHKTAAAIVSALKAALRQTAISDDCLQLVSDTSRESAQILMKAKGYLDLLIPRGGAGLIQAVVENATVPVIETGTGIVHIYVDKDADQEMALEIINNAKTSRPSVCNAMEVCLVHKEIASQFLSTLEERLVTVRKARGVVPVQLRLNETARSFISGEIAEPSDFDSEFSDYIMAVKVVDSLEEAITHIEQHSTHHSDAIITNNATSAAIFTEQVDSAAVYVNTSTRFTDGGEFGLGCEMGISTQKLHARGPMGLKELTSYKYVVQGSGQIRE
;
A
#
# COMPACT_ATOMS: atom_id res chain seq x y z
N MET A 1 11.43 -18.45 25.18
CA MET A 1 11.31 -17.67 23.92
C MET A 1 10.11 -18.22 23.17
N ASN A 2 9.16 -17.39 22.80
CA ASN A 2 8.05 -17.83 21.93
C ASN A 2 8.61 -18.06 20.52
N SER A 3 8.73 -19.31 20.09
CA SER A 3 9.11 -19.63 18.72
C SER A 3 8.04 -19.11 17.74
N THR A 4 8.41 -18.81 16.50
CA THR A 4 7.46 -18.40 15.44
C THR A 4 6.30 -19.42 15.32
N GLN A 5 6.60 -20.71 15.43
CA GLN A 5 5.60 -21.78 15.41
C GLN A 5 4.63 -21.67 16.61
N GLY A 6 5.13 -21.43 17.80
CA GLY A 6 4.26 -21.26 19.00
C GLY A 6 3.35 -20.02 18.91
N LEU A 7 3.79 -18.94 18.21
CA LEU A 7 2.93 -17.79 17.93
C LEU A 7 1.82 -18.12 16.93
N LEU A 8 2.11 -18.92 15.90
CA LEU A 8 1.13 -19.41 14.93
C LEU A 8 0.04 -20.26 15.59
N GLU A 9 0.40 -21.11 16.54
CA GLU A 9 -0.56 -21.91 17.31
C GLU A 9 -1.46 -21.02 18.19
N LYS A 10 -0.88 -20.06 18.91
CA LYS A 10 -1.63 -19.12 19.76
C LYS A 10 -2.63 -18.30 18.95
N ILE A 11 -2.21 -17.69 17.85
CA ILE A 11 -3.08 -16.83 17.05
C ILE A 11 -4.22 -17.64 16.40
N LYS A 12 -3.94 -18.86 15.97
CA LYS A 12 -4.97 -19.77 15.43
C LYS A 12 -6.06 -20.09 16.44
N GLN A 13 -5.69 -20.28 17.72
CA GLN A 13 -6.65 -20.50 18.81
C GLN A 13 -7.42 -19.21 19.14
N ALA A 14 -6.74 -18.07 19.14
CA ALA A 14 -7.31 -16.77 19.51
C ALA A 14 -8.29 -16.22 18.45
N LYS A 15 -8.13 -16.58 17.15
CA LYS A 15 -8.89 -15.98 16.04
C LYS A 15 -10.41 -16.00 16.24
N LYS A 16 -10.95 -16.99 16.98
CA LYS A 16 -12.38 -17.09 17.22
C LYS A 16 -12.92 -15.87 17.99
N SER A 17 -12.16 -15.32 18.94
CA SER A 17 -12.57 -14.17 19.74
C SER A 17 -12.81 -12.91 18.89
N ILE A 18 -12.02 -12.72 17.82
CA ILE A 18 -12.18 -11.58 16.90
C ILE A 18 -13.17 -11.88 15.77
N ASN A 19 -13.18 -13.10 15.24
CA ASN A 19 -14.10 -13.46 14.15
C ASN A 19 -15.58 -13.39 14.55
N THR A 20 -15.88 -13.50 15.86
CA THR A 20 -17.25 -13.42 16.40
C THR A 20 -17.56 -12.11 17.11
N ALA A 21 -16.57 -11.21 17.22
CA ALA A 21 -16.75 -9.91 17.86
C ALA A 21 -17.73 -9.02 17.08
N SER A 22 -18.61 -8.37 17.82
CA SER A 22 -19.51 -7.36 17.25
C SER A 22 -18.76 -6.11 16.82
N THR A 23 -19.36 -5.30 15.93
CA THR A 23 -18.84 -4.00 15.55
C THR A 23 -18.57 -3.10 16.75
N THR A 24 -19.43 -3.14 17.77
CA THR A 24 -19.25 -2.35 19.01
C THR A 24 -18.02 -2.80 19.78
N GLU A 25 -17.77 -4.10 19.91
CA GLU A 25 -16.57 -4.62 20.59
C GLU A 25 -15.30 -4.28 19.82
N LYS A 26 -15.31 -4.41 18.50
CA LYS A 26 -14.19 -4.01 17.63
C LYS A 26 -13.89 -2.51 17.73
N ASN A 27 -14.94 -1.67 17.69
CA ASN A 27 -14.77 -0.22 17.83
C ASN A 27 -14.23 0.20 19.20
N LYS A 28 -14.70 -0.47 20.28
CA LYS A 28 -14.16 -0.28 21.64
C LYS A 28 -12.67 -0.66 21.71
N ALA A 29 -12.31 -1.79 21.12
CA ALA A 29 -10.91 -2.22 21.07
C ALA A 29 -10.03 -1.20 20.33
N LEU A 30 -10.46 -0.73 19.17
CA LEU A 30 -9.74 0.27 18.37
C LEU A 30 -9.60 1.61 19.10
N SER A 31 -10.65 2.08 19.81
CA SER A 31 -10.57 3.31 20.62
C SER A 31 -9.48 3.19 21.68
N LEU A 32 -9.49 2.09 22.45
CA LEU A 32 -8.46 1.83 23.44
C LEU A 32 -7.06 1.67 22.81
N MET A 33 -6.95 1.02 21.65
CA MET A 33 -5.67 0.90 20.94
C MET A 33 -5.10 2.28 20.58
N ALA A 34 -5.91 3.22 20.09
CA ALA A 34 -5.48 4.57 19.81
C ALA A 34 -5.01 5.32 21.07
N ASP A 35 -5.79 5.22 22.16
CA ASP A 35 -5.48 5.89 23.42
C ASP A 35 -4.19 5.34 24.06
N TYR A 36 -4.00 4.00 24.04
CA TYR A 36 -2.80 3.36 24.57
C TYR A 36 -1.55 3.63 23.72
N LEU A 37 -1.72 3.79 22.39
CA LEU A 37 -0.64 4.17 21.47
C LEU A 37 -0.13 5.57 21.80
N GLU A 38 -1.02 6.53 22.00
CA GLU A 38 -0.68 7.90 22.41
C GLU A 38 -0.05 7.92 23.81
N ALA A 39 -0.59 7.16 24.76
CA ALA A 39 -0.04 7.05 26.10
C ALA A 39 1.37 6.42 26.13
N ALA A 40 1.70 5.59 25.16
CA ALA A 40 3.02 4.94 25.02
C ALA A 40 4.03 5.76 24.20
N THR A 41 3.73 7.02 23.84
CA THR A 41 4.57 7.85 22.96
C THR A 41 6.04 7.85 23.37
N ASP A 42 6.36 8.12 24.65
CA ASP A 42 7.75 8.18 25.10
C ASP A 42 8.49 6.85 24.95
N ALA A 43 7.83 5.74 25.29
CA ALA A 43 8.41 4.40 25.14
C ALA A 43 8.66 4.04 23.68
N ILE A 44 7.74 4.42 22.78
CA ILE A 44 7.86 4.20 21.34
C ILE A 44 9.00 5.04 20.77
N LEU A 45 9.11 6.32 21.16
CA LEU A 45 10.19 7.20 20.72
C LEU A 45 11.56 6.73 21.20
N MET A 46 11.66 6.21 22.44
CA MET A 46 12.92 5.59 22.92
C MET A 46 13.31 4.39 22.05
N ALA A 47 12.39 3.48 21.80
CA ALA A 47 12.65 2.32 20.94
C ALA A 47 13.00 2.73 19.49
N ASN A 48 12.35 3.76 18.97
CA ASN A 48 12.65 4.29 17.63
C ASN A 48 14.03 4.94 17.56
N ALA A 49 14.44 5.68 18.58
CA ALA A 49 15.79 6.26 18.65
C ALA A 49 16.89 5.18 18.64
N GLU A 50 16.65 4.03 19.29
CA GLU A 50 17.57 2.89 19.24
C GLU A 50 17.63 2.24 17.85
N ASP A 51 16.48 2.03 17.21
CA ASP A 51 16.40 1.50 15.84
C ASP A 51 17.07 2.46 14.84
N MET A 52 16.79 3.77 14.94
CA MET A 52 17.41 4.81 14.11
C MET A 52 18.93 4.85 14.25
N THR A 53 19.42 4.73 15.48
CA THR A 53 20.86 4.71 15.76
C THR A 53 21.53 3.48 15.15
N ALA A 54 20.90 2.31 15.24
CA ALA A 54 21.41 1.07 14.67
C ALA A 54 21.32 1.05 13.13
N ALA A 55 20.36 1.74 12.53
CA ALA A 55 20.16 1.76 11.09
C ALA A 55 21.05 2.79 10.38
N ARG A 56 21.47 3.85 11.07
CA ARG A 56 22.26 4.94 10.48
C ARG A 56 23.59 4.43 9.89
N GLY A 57 23.85 4.81 8.62
CA GLY A 57 25.00 4.34 7.86
C GLY A 57 24.85 2.95 7.23
N HIS A 58 23.74 2.25 7.48
CA HIS A 58 23.43 0.94 6.89
C HIS A 58 22.29 0.96 5.88
N ILE A 59 21.45 2.00 5.94
CA ILE A 59 20.34 2.23 5.02
C ILE A 59 20.40 3.66 4.49
N SER A 60 19.74 3.94 3.34
CA SER A 60 19.70 5.27 2.75
C SER A 60 18.95 6.28 3.62
N GLU A 61 19.22 7.57 3.46
CA GLU A 61 18.51 8.65 4.17
C GLU A 61 17.00 8.62 3.91
N VAL A 62 16.60 8.23 2.70
CA VAL A 62 15.21 8.07 2.32
C VAL A 62 14.52 6.95 3.13
N ILE A 63 15.20 5.84 3.35
CA ILE A 63 14.70 4.74 4.18
C ILE A 63 14.75 5.13 5.68
N LEU A 64 15.74 5.91 6.11
CA LEU A 64 15.78 6.47 7.45
C LEU A 64 14.58 7.37 7.74
N ASP A 65 14.17 8.23 6.81
CA ASP A 65 12.94 9.04 6.98
C ASP A 65 11.68 8.19 7.12
N ARG A 66 11.60 7.05 6.41
CA ARG A 66 10.47 6.10 6.58
C ARG A 66 10.43 5.46 7.97
N LEU A 67 11.61 5.22 8.56
CA LEU A 67 11.75 4.61 9.88
C LEU A 67 11.51 5.60 11.02
N TYR A 68 11.81 6.88 10.80
CA TYR A 68 11.75 7.94 11.81
C TYR A 68 10.34 8.16 12.34
N LEU A 69 10.22 8.26 13.67
CA LEU A 69 9.00 8.70 14.37
C LEU A 69 9.30 9.92 15.22
N ASP A 70 8.31 10.79 15.34
CA ASP A 70 8.16 11.83 16.34
C ASP A 70 6.77 11.75 16.99
N ALA A 71 6.50 12.62 17.94
CA ALA A 71 5.22 12.65 18.64
C ALA A 71 4.04 12.94 17.69
N ASN A 72 4.23 13.74 16.64
CA ASN A 72 3.19 14.04 15.66
C ASN A 72 2.87 12.82 14.81
N ARG A 73 3.90 12.10 14.30
CA ARG A 73 3.69 10.86 13.53
C ARG A 73 2.99 9.78 14.37
N ILE A 74 3.27 9.67 15.68
CA ILE A 74 2.55 8.75 16.56
C ILE A 74 1.09 9.19 16.76
N LYS A 75 0.85 10.49 16.90
CA LYS A 75 -0.51 11.05 16.96
C LYS A 75 -1.28 10.80 15.66
N ASP A 76 -0.62 10.92 14.51
CA ASP A 76 -1.22 10.62 13.21
C ASP A 76 -1.57 9.12 13.08
N MET A 77 -0.71 8.22 13.60
CA MET A 77 -1.03 6.78 13.68
C MET A 77 -2.28 6.52 14.53
N ALA A 78 -2.40 7.16 15.69
CA ALA A 78 -3.60 7.05 16.52
C ALA A 78 -4.84 7.63 15.86
N ALA A 79 -4.69 8.77 15.15
CA ALA A 79 -5.77 9.35 14.35
C ALA A 79 -6.22 8.42 13.23
N GLY A 80 -5.30 7.73 12.55
CA GLY A 80 -5.60 6.70 11.55
C GLY A 80 -6.45 5.56 12.15
N ILE A 81 -6.09 5.05 13.33
CA ILE A 81 -6.92 4.06 14.04
C ILE A 81 -8.34 4.60 14.30
N ARG A 82 -8.47 5.86 14.74
CA ARG A 82 -9.78 6.48 14.97
C ARG A 82 -10.58 6.67 13.68
N GLN A 83 -9.93 6.94 12.56
CA GLN A 83 -10.60 6.97 11.24
C GLN A 83 -11.17 5.60 10.88
N VAL A 84 -10.42 4.51 11.13
CA VAL A 84 -10.92 3.14 10.91
C VAL A 84 -12.17 2.83 11.75
N ILE A 85 -12.31 3.38 12.96
CA ILE A 85 -13.52 3.23 13.77
C ILE A 85 -14.75 3.78 13.03
N ALA A 86 -14.61 4.92 12.37
CA ALA A 86 -15.70 5.58 11.64
C ALA A 86 -16.16 4.83 10.37
N LEU A 87 -15.31 3.95 9.83
CA LEU A 87 -15.65 3.16 8.66
C LEU A 87 -16.72 2.10 8.97
N THR A 88 -17.55 1.81 7.98
CA THR A 88 -18.52 0.72 8.08
C THR A 88 -17.80 -0.62 8.22
N ASP A 89 -18.21 -1.43 9.18
CA ASP A 89 -17.72 -2.79 9.36
C ASP A 89 -18.26 -3.69 8.24
N PRO A 90 -17.41 -4.26 7.39
CA PRO A 90 -17.88 -5.05 6.27
C PRO A 90 -18.34 -6.48 6.68
N VAL A 91 -17.97 -6.93 7.88
CA VAL A 91 -18.28 -8.30 8.32
C VAL A 91 -19.75 -8.43 8.62
N GLY A 92 -20.40 -9.32 7.93
CA GLY A 92 -21.84 -9.56 8.07
C GLY A 92 -22.69 -8.96 6.95
N ASP A 93 -22.10 -8.13 6.07
CA ASP A 93 -22.81 -7.57 4.91
C ASP A 93 -23.41 -8.67 4.06
N ILE A 94 -24.66 -8.49 3.67
CA ILE A 94 -25.34 -9.33 2.69
C ILE A 94 -25.02 -8.78 1.30
N LEU A 95 -24.30 -9.58 0.53
CA LEU A 95 -23.87 -9.19 -0.83
C LEU A 95 -24.94 -9.55 -1.87
N GLU A 96 -25.65 -10.66 -1.64
CA GLU A 96 -26.64 -11.18 -2.58
C GLU A 96 -27.60 -12.11 -1.84
N VAL A 97 -28.86 -12.11 -2.23
CA VAL A 97 -29.88 -13.09 -1.80
C VAL A 97 -30.55 -13.65 -3.04
N SER A 98 -30.60 -14.97 -3.17
CA SER A 98 -31.28 -15.68 -4.26
C SER A 98 -32.32 -16.64 -3.69
N HIS A 99 -33.54 -16.58 -4.23
CA HIS A 99 -34.59 -17.51 -3.96
C HIS A 99 -34.75 -18.48 -5.13
N LEU A 100 -34.57 -19.78 -4.88
CA LEU A 100 -34.64 -20.79 -5.91
C LEU A 100 -36.05 -21.35 -6.04
N GLU A 101 -36.41 -21.86 -7.22
CA GLU A 101 -37.73 -22.46 -7.47
C GLU A 101 -38.04 -23.65 -6.56
N ASN A 102 -37.03 -24.38 -6.09
CA ASN A 102 -37.19 -25.48 -5.14
C ASN A 102 -37.37 -25.02 -3.67
N GLY A 103 -37.48 -23.71 -3.42
CA GLY A 103 -37.70 -23.12 -2.11
C GLY A 103 -36.45 -22.91 -1.26
N LEU A 104 -35.24 -23.11 -1.81
CA LEU A 104 -34.00 -22.73 -1.12
C LEU A 104 -33.77 -21.21 -1.19
N GLU A 105 -33.41 -20.63 -0.05
CA GLU A 105 -32.84 -19.28 0.02
C GLU A 105 -31.34 -19.38 0.18
N ILE A 106 -30.60 -18.70 -0.74
CA ILE A 106 -29.14 -18.63 -0.73
C ILE A 106 -28.72 -17.20 -0.46
N THR A 107 -28.10 -16.98 0.68
CA THR A 107 -27.54 -15.69 1.08
C THR A 107 -26.01 -15.71 0.95
N LYS A 108 -25.46 -14.80 0.16
CA LYS A 108 -24.01 -14.55 0.08
C LYS A 108 -23.64 -13.51 1.10
N LYS A 109 -22.92 -13.91 2.15
CA LYS A 109 -22.60 -13.09 3.32
C LYS A 109 -21.11 -12.86 3.45
N ARG A 110 -20.69 -11.61 3.69
CA ARG A 110 -19.28 -11.24 3.90
C ARG A 110 -18.79 -11.75 5.26
N VAL A 111 -17.56 -12.26 5.27
CA VAL A 111 -16.89 -12.79 6.47
C VAL A 111 -15.43 -12.37 6.51
N ALA A 112 -14.83 -12.34 7.69
CA ALA A 112 -13.40 -12.17 7.85
C ALA A 112 -12.62 -13.28 7.12
N LEU A 113 -11.41 -13.00 6.65
CA LEU A 113 -10.51 -14.01 6.09
C LEU A 113 -10.05 -15.02 7.15
N GLY A 114 -9.67 -14.54 8.33
CA GLY A 114 -9.24 -15.40 9.44
C GLY A 114 -7.97 -14.90 10.12
N VAL A 115 -6.81 -15.45 9.76
CA VAL A 115 -5.49 -15.04 10.26
C VAL A 115 -4.67 -14.47 9.13
N ILE A 116 -4.23 -13.22 9.25
CA ILE A 116 -3.41 -12.52 8.26
C ILE A 116 -1.98 -12.41 8.76
N GLY A 117 -1.02 -12.85 7.94
CA GLY A 117 0.40 -12.61 8.15
C GLY A 117 0.87 -11.37 7.39
N ILE A 118 1.69 -10.54 8.00
CA ILE A 118 2.28 -9.36 7.34
C ILE A 118 3.77 -9.35 7.58
N ILE A 119 4.55 -9.36 6.48
CA ILE A 119 6.01 -9.21 6.51
C ILE A 119 6.33 -7.84 5.95
N TYR A 120 6.95 -6.96 6.76
CA TYR A 120 7.19 -5.57 6.35
C TYR A 120 8.56 -5.05 6.77
N GLU A 121 9.03 -4.00 6.07
CA GLU A 121 10.33 -3.36 6.24
C GLU A 121 10.15 -1.88 6.59
N SER A 122 11.05 -1.35 7.44
CA SER A 122 11.32 0.09 7.68
C SER A 122 10.11 1.04 7.78
N ARG A 123 8.96 0.54 8.24
CA ARG A 123 7.70 1.31 8.29
C ARG A 123 6.95 1.09 9.60
N PRO A 124 7.29 1.80 10.69
CA PRO A 124 6.63 1.63 11.99
C PRO A 124 5.11 1.79 11.97
N ASN A 125 4.58 2.70 11.15
CA ASN A 125 3.15 2.94 11.00
C ASN A 125 2.39 1.70 10.48
N VAL A 126 3.01 0.85 9.66
CA VAL A 126 2.39 -0.39 9.18
C VAL A 126 1.97 -1.28 10.36
N THR A 127 2.68 -1.22 11.49
CA THR A 127 2.34 -1.99 12.69
C THR A 127 0.96 -1.63 13.24
N SER A 128 0.65 -0.33 13.36
CA SER A 128 -0.64 0.16 13.85
C SER A 128 -1.74 0.03 12.81
N ASP A 129 -1.45 0.38 11.56
CA ASP A 129 -2.41 0.37 10.46
C ASP A 129 -2.92 -1.05 10.20
N ALA A 130 -1.99 -2.00 10.11
CA ALA A 130 -2.29 -3.40 9.92
C ALA A 130 -3.11 -4.00 11.09
N ALA A 131 -2.73 -3.66 12.32
CA ALA A 131 -3.50 -4.09 13.49
C ALA A 131 -4.92 -3.52 13.49
N ALA A 132 -5.09 -2.23 13.18
CA ALA A 132 -6.38 -1.58 13.16
C ALA A 132 -7.30 -2.16 12.07
N LEU A 133 -6.81 -2.30 10.84
CA LEU A 133 -7.57 -2.87 9.73
C LEU A 133 -7.93 -4.33 9.97
N ALA A 134 -7.00 -5.14 10.51
CA ALA A 134 -7.28 -6.53 10.86
C ALA A 134 -8.37 -6.64 11.92
N ILE A 135 -8.27 -5.91 13.03
CA ILE A 135 -9.29 -5.92 14.11
C ILE A 135 -10.66 -5.47 13.58
N LYS A 136 -10.72 -4.37 12.81
CA LYS A 136 -12.00 -3.87 12.27
C LYS A 136 -12.64 -4.87 11.30
N SER A 137 -11.84 -5.50 10.44
CA SER A 137 -12.32 -6.52 9.48
C SER A 137 -12.51 -7.92 10.10
N GLY A 138 -12.36 -8.04 11.42
CA GLY A 138 -12.62 -9.29 12.15
C GLY A 138 -11.51 -10.33 12.02
N ASN A 139 -10.28 -9.94 11.66
CA ASN A 139 -9.14 -10.82 11.48
C ASN A 139 -8.18 -10.77 12.66
N ALA A 140 -7.53 -11.90 12.94
CA ALA A 140 -6.32 -11.92 13.75
C ALA A 140 -5.10 -11.64 12.85
N VAL A 141 -4.04 -11.01 13.39
CA VAL A 141 -2.87 -10.60 12.61
C VAL A 141 -1.57 -10.97 13.30
N ILE A 142 -0.64 -11.57 12.54
CA ILE A 142 0.73 -11.81 12.94
C ILE A 142 1.66 -10.95 12.09
N LEU A 143 2.48 -10.16 12.77
CA LEU A 143 3.37 -9.16 12.19
C LEU A 143 4.82 -9.65 12.25
N ARG A 144 5.58 -9.43 11.19
CA ARG A 144 7.01 -9.65 11.14
C ARG A 144 7.67 -8.42 10.54
N SER A 145 8.27 -7.58 11.39
CA SER A 145 9.01 -6.38 10.98
C SER A 145 10.43 -6.71 10.52
N GLY A 146 11.01 -5.85 9.69
CA GLY A 146 12.45 -5.83 9.45
C GLY A 146 13.23 -5.62 10.75
N LYS A 147 14.49 -6.09 10.79
CA LYS A 147 15.35 -5.95 11.97
C LYS A 147 15.59 -4.48 12.36
N GLU A 148 15.60 -3.60 11.38
CA GLU A 148 15.85 -2.15 11.52
C GLU A 148 14.70 -1.38 12.19
N ALA A 149 13.49 -1.99 12.27
CA ALA A 149 12.29 -1.40 12.87
C ALA A 149 11.75 -2.22 14.04
N HIS A 150 12.47 -3.26 14.47
CA HIS A 150 11.90 -4.28 15.35
C HIS A 150 11.59 -3.78 16.76
N LYS A 151 12.48 -2.98 17.36
CA LYS A 151 12.24 -2.43 18.70
C LYS A 151 11.05 -1.50 18.73
N THR A 152 10.94 -0.64 17.72
CA THR A 152 9.79 0.25 17.52
C THR A 152 8.50 -0.55 17.36
N ALA A 153 8.50 -1.57 16.50
CA ALA A 153 7.34 -2.44 16.30
C ALA A 153 6.93 -3.17 17.59
N ALA A 154 7.91 -3.64 18.38
CA ALA A 154 7.64 -4.30 19.65
C ALA A 154 7.00 -3.35 20.69
N ALA A 155 7.46 -2.09 20.76
CA ALA A 155 6.87 -1.08 21.63
C ALA A 155 5.42 -0.76 21.22
N ILE A 156 5.16 -0.58 19.91
CA ILE A 156 3.81 -0.36 19.37
C ILE A 156 2.90 -1.54 19.69
N VAL A 157 3.32 -2.78 19.36
CA VAL A 157 2.50 -3.98 19.60
C VAL A 157 2.24 -4.18 21.11
N SER A 158 3.20 -3.86 21.97
CA SER A 158 3.01 -3.92 23.43
C SER A 158 1.89 -3.00 23.88
N ALA A 159 1.84 -1.76 23.40
CA ALA A 159 0.78 -0.80 23.69
C ALA A 159 -0.58 -1.29 23.19
N LEU A 160 -0.65 -1.76 21.94
CA LEU A 160 -1.90 -2.25 21.33
C LEU A 160 -2.42 -3.51 22.04
N LYS A 161 -1.54 -4.44 22.46
CA LYS A 161 -1.92 -5.63 23.24
C LYS A 161 -2.41 -5.25 24.64
N ALA A 162 -1.81 -4.25 25.28
CA ALA A 162 -2.28 -3.75 26.57
C ALA A 162 -3.71 -3.20 26.48
N ALA A 163 -4.06 -2.52 25.38
CA ALA A 163 -5.41 -2.08 25.10
C ALA A 163 -6.38 -3.27 24.90
N LEU A 164 -6.00 -4.27 24.09
CA LEU A 164 -6.83 -5.45 23.85
C LEU A 164 -7.18 -6.21 25.13
N ARG A 165 -6.26 -6.30 26.09
CA ARG A 165 -6.51 -6.92 27.42
C ARG A 165 -7.63 -6.26 28.21
N GLN A 166 -8.05 -5.04 27.86
CA GLN A 166 -9.19 -4.33 28.46
C GLN A 166 -10.52 -4.64 27.75
N THR A 167 -10.53 -5.59 26.82
CA THR A 167 -11.68 -5.94 25.97
C THR A 167 -11.98 -7.44 26.01
N ALA A 168 -13.07 -7.86 25.39
CA ALA A 168 -13.39 -9.27 25.19
C ALA A 168 -12.55 -9.94 24.08
N ILE A 169 -11.84 -9.15 23.26
CA ILE A 169 -10.99 -9.67 22.20
C ILE A 169 -9.66 -10.08 22.80
N SER A 170 -9.25 -11.33 22.57
CA SER A 170 -7.96 -11.83 23.06
C SER A 170 -6.79 -11.01 22.50
N ASP A 171 -5.84 -10.61 23.35
CA ASP A 171 -4.60 -9.95 22.91
C ASP A 171 -3.71 -10.88 22.08
N ASP A 172 -3.96 -12.19 22.10
CA ASP A 172 -3.30 -13.15 21.20
C ASP A 172 -3.78 -13.07 19.75
N CYS A 173 -4.83 -12.28 19.43
CA CYS A 173 -5.20 -11.94 18.07
C CYS A 173 -4.21 -11.02 17.36
N LEU A 174 -3.32 -10.37 18.11
CA LEU A 174 -2.22 -9.56 17.60
C LEU A 174 -0.90 -10.15 18.05
N GLN A 175 -0.07 -10.62 17.13
CA GLN A 175 1.25 -11.19 17.43
C GLN A 175 2.34 -10.46 16.67
N LEU A 176 3.53 -10.37 17.27
CA LEU A 176 4.76 -9.93 16.60
C LEU A 176 5.80 -11.03 16.70
N VAL A 177 6.35 -11.43 15.58
CA VAL A 177 7.48 -12.38 15.53
C VAL A 177 8.73 -11.68 16.06
N SER A 178 9.31 -12.21 17.13
CA SER A 178 10.51 -11.65 17.77
C SER A 178 11.80 -11.98 17.00
N ASP A 179 11.80 -13.08 16.25
CA ASP A 179 12.91 -13.48 15.42
C ASP A 179 12.87 -12.71 14.08
N THR A 180 13.88 -11.87 13.83
CA THR A 180 14.02 -11.08 12.62
C THR A 180 14.88 -11.77 11.55
N SER A 181 15.26 -13.03 11.74
CA SER A 181 16.02 -13.82 10.75
C SER A 181 15.20 -14.10 9.48
N ARG A 182 15.87 -14.46 8.39
CA ARG A 182 15.19 -14.90 7.16
C ARG A 182 14.40 -16.18 7.37
N GLU A 183 14.83 -17.03 8.31
CA GLU A 183 14.16 -18.28 8.64
C GLU A 183 12.74 -18.02 9.19
N SER A 184 12.57 -17.03 10.06
CA SER A 184 11.25 -16.68 10.58
C SER A 184 10.27 -16.22 9.48
N ALA A 185 10.76 -15.51 8.47
CA ALA A 185 9.95 -15.15 7.30
C ALA A 185 9.56 -16.37 6.48
N GLN A 186 10.49 -17.33 6.27
CA GLN A 186 10.20 -18.59 5.57
C GLN A 186 9.16 -19.44 6.30
N ILE A 187 9.20 -19.48 7.64
CA ILE A 187 8.17 -20.15 8.45
C ILE A 187 6.79 -19.55 8.16
N LEU A 188 6.67 -18.21 8.13
CA LEU A 188 5.39 -17.54 7.82
C LEU A 188 4.95 -17.84 6.37
N MET A 189 5.85 -17.77 5.40
CA MET A 189 5.54 -18.08 3.99
C MET A 189 4.99 -19.50 3.82
N LYS A 190 5.42 -20.44 4.67
CA LYS A 190 5.00 -21.86 4.62
C LYS A 190 3.96 -22.23 5.67
N ALA A 191 3.37 -21.26 6.37
CA ALA A 191 2.44 -21.48 7.48
C ALA A 191 1.00 -21.84 7.01
N LYS A 192 0.88 -22.68 5.95
CA LYS A 192 -0.42 -23.19 5.47
C LYS A 192 -1.18 -23.89 6.59
N GLY A 193 -2.46 -23.55 6.74
CA GLY A 193 -3.32 -24.08 7.82
C GLY A 193 -3.22 -23.29 9.14
N TYR A 194 -2.30 -22.33 9.25
CA TYR A 194 -2.25 -21.33 10.32
C TYR A 194 -2.61 -19.94 9.80
N LEU A 195 -2.08 -19.54 8.66
CA LEU A 195 -2.39 -18.29 7.99
C LEU A 195 -3.38 -18.53 6.84
N ASP A 196 -4.35 -17.64 6.73
CA ASP A 196 -5.32 -17.61 5.64
C ASP A 196 -4.86 -16.69 4.50
N LEU A 197 -4.01 -15.70 4.82
CA LEU A 197 -3.43 -14.74 3.88
C LEU A 197 -2.06 -14.27 4.37
N LEU A 198 -1.14 -13.99 3.44
CA LEU A 198 0.15 -13.34 3.69
C LEU A 198 0.30 -12.10 2.81
N ILE A 199 0.71 -10.97 3.40
CA ILE A 199 0.89 -9.69 2.70
C ILE A 199 2.34 -9.21 2.92
N PRO A 200 3.19 -9.18 1.87
CA PRO A 200 4.50 -8.54 1.94
C PRO A 200 4.38 -7.01 1.79
N ARG A 201 5.15 -6.25 2.56
CA ARG A 201 5.23 -4.78 2.53
C ARG A 201 6.69 -4.31 2.58
N GLY A 202 7.34 -4.21 1.45
CA GLY A 202 8.76 -3.83 1.38
C GLY A 202 9.22 -3.57 -0.03
N GLY A 203 10.52 -3.65 -0.26
CA GLY A 203 11.12 -3.52 -1.58
C GLY A 203 10.82 -4.72 -2.48
N ALA A 204 11.08 -4.58 -3.78
CA ALA A 204 10.84 -5.60 -4.81
C ALA A 204 11.40 -6.98 -4.44
N GLY A 205 12.60 -7.02 -3.86
CA GLY A 205 13.23 -8.28 -3.45
C GLY A 205 12.48 -9.05 -2.37
N LEU A 206 11.87 -8.36 -1.39
CA LEU A 206 11.01 -9.01 -0.39
C LEU A 206 9.73 -9.52 -1.04
N ILE A 207 9.09 -8.70 -1.86
CA ILE A 207 7.83 -9.05 -2.53
C ILE A 207 8.04 -10.28 -3.39
N GLN A 208 9.05 -10.28 -4.25
CA GLN A 208 9.40 -11.41 -5.11
C GLN A 208 9.71 -12.67 -4.30
N ALA A 209 10.51 -12.57 -3.24
CA ALA A 209 10.84 -13.71 -2.38
C ALA A 209 9.57 -14.32 -1.73
N VAL A 210 8.61 -13.51 -1.34
CA VAL A 210 7.33 -14.00 -0.77
C VAL A 210 6.49 -14.66 -1.85
N VAL A 211 6.32 -14.04 -3.01
CA VAL A 211 5.50 -14.55 -4.12
C VAL A 211 6.03 -15.90 -4.62
N GLU A 212 7.36 -16.03 -4.77
CA GLU A 212 7.99 -17.25 -5.25
C GLU A 212 8.00 -18.41 -4.23
N ASN A 213 8.06 -18.10 -2.93
CA ASN A 213 8.31 -19.13 -1.91
C ASN A 213 7.10 -19.41 -0.99
N ALA A 214 6.06 -18.60 -1.02
CA ALA A 214 4.92 -18.80 -0.16
C ALA A 214 4.04 -19.97 -0.62
N THR A 215 3.56 -20.76 0.35
CA THR A 215 2.50 -21.76 0.16
C THR A 215 1.18 -21.32 0.75
N VAL A 216 1.20 -20.20 1.48
CA VAL A 216 0.02 -19.45 1.94
C VAL A 216 -0.43 -18.54 0.78
N PRO A 217 -1.73 -18.33 0.57
CA PRO A 217 -2.20 -17.31 -0.38
C PRO A 217 -1.56 -15.94 -0.10
N VAL A 218 -1.12 -15.26 -1.15
CA VAL A 218 -0.45 -13.96 -1.06
C VAL A 218 -1.29 -12.90 -1.76
N ILE A 219 -1.41 -11.72 -1.15
CA ILE A 219 -1.72 -10.49 -1.86
C ILE A 219 -0.43 -9.69 -1.93
N GLU A 220 0.13 -9.58 -3.12
CA GLU A 220 1.32 -8.80 -3.35
C GLU A 220 1.00 -7.30 -3.40
N THR A 221 1.86 -6.51 -2.72
CA THR A 221 1.84 -5.06 -2.88
C THR A 221 2.84 -4.70 -3.96
N GLY A 222 2.40 -3.89 -4.94
CA GLY A 222 3.23 -3.55 -6.09
C GLY A 222 4.35 -2.55 -5.77
N THR A 223 5.46 -2.65 -6.49
CA THR A 223 6.36 -1.53 -6.74
C THR A 223 5.69 -0.57 -7.72
N GLY A 224 6.02 0.72 -7.69
CA GLY A 224 5.36 1.72 -8.52
C GLY A 224 6.28 2.29 -9.60
N ILE A 225 6.25 1.75 -10.82
CA ILE A 225 6.84 2.42 -11.98
C ILE A 225 5.71 3.23 -12.63
N VAL A 226 5.43 4.36 -12.02
CA VAL A 226 4.27 5.21 -12.32
C VAL A 226 4.57 6.11 -13.51
N HIS A 227 3.66 6.10 -14.51
CA HIS A 227 3.78 6.93 -15.71
C HIS A 227 2.76 8.07 -15.71
N ILE A 228 3.17 9.23 -16.18
CA ILE A 228 2.28 10.33 -16.52
C ILE A 228 2.50 10.71 -17.99
N TYR A 229 1.46 10.58 -18.79
CA TYR A 229 1.45 11.01 -20.19
C TYR A 229 0.85 12.41 -20.31
N VAL A 230 1.60 13.32 -20.93
CA VAL A 230 1.15 14.67 -21.27
C VAL A 230 0.78 14.68 -22.75
N ASP A 231 -0.53 14.71 -23.01
CA ASP A 231 -1.10 14.72 -24.36
C ASP A 231 -0.88 16.07 -25.05
N LYS A 232 -0.97 16.09 -26.38
CA LYS A 232 -0.87 17.35 -27.18
C LYS A 232 -1.92 18.39 -26.79
N ASP A 233 -3.10 17.93 -26.36
CA ASP A 233 -4.22 18.78 -25.95
C ASP A 233 -4.19 19.07 -24.43
N ALA A 234 -3.06 18.88 -23.75
CA ALA A 234 -2.92 19.15 -22.32
C ALA A 234 -2.89 20.65 -21.99
N ASP A 235 -3.46 21.02 -20.86
CA ASP A 235 -3.10 22.25 -20.18
C ASP A 235 -1.69 22.09 -19.59
N GLN A 236 -0.71 22.77 -20.17
CA GLN A 236 0.69 22.56 -19.84
C GLN A 236 1.04 23.05 -18.44
N GLU A 237 0.39 24.11 -17.93
CA GLU A 237 0.66 24.58 -16.56
C GLU A 237 0.09 23.58 -15.53
N MET A 238 -1.12 23.10 -15.72
CA MET A 238 -1.69 22.02 -14.92
C MET A 238 -0.79 20.77 -14.95
N ALA A 239 -0.26 20.40 -16.12
CA ALA A 239 0.65 19.27 -16.25
C ALA A 239 1.92 19.44 -15.42
N LEU A 240 2.53 20.63 -15.45
CA LEU A 240 3.72 20.95 -14.67
C LEU A 240 3.47 20.89 -13.17
N GLU A 241 2.31 21.37 -12.68
CA GLU A 241 1.96 21.29 -11.26
C GLU A 241 1.74 19.83 -10.83
N ILE A 242 1.03 19.05 -11.63
CA ILE A 242 0.77 17.62 -11.36
C ILE A 242 2.09 16.85 -11.33
N ILE A 243 2.96 17.02 -12.31
CA ILE A 243 4.26 16.34 -12.39
C ILE A 243 5.17 16.74 -11.22
N ASN A 244 5.24 18.04 -10.92
CA ASN A 244 6.02 18.52 -9.78
C ASN A 244 5.52 17.90 -8.47
N ASN A 245 4.21 17.86 -8.24
CA ASN A 245 3.62 17.20 -7.07
C ASN A 245 3.91 15.69 -7.08
N ALA A 246 3.65 15.01 -8.20
CA ALA A 246 3.79 13.56 -8.32
C ALA A 246 5.23 13.08 -8.11
N LYS A 247 6.23 13.87 -8.54
CA LYS A 247 7.64 13.49 -8.40
C LYS A 247 8.30 14.02 -7.13
N THR A 248 7.93 15.20 -6.65
CA THR A 248 8.77 15.89 -5.65
C THR A 248 8.17 16.00 -4.26
N SER A 249 6.88 15.73 -4.07
CA SER A 249 6.24 15.79 -2.76
C SER A 249 6.76 14.70 -1.81
N ARG A 250 6.97 13.50 -2.31
CA ARG A 250 7.56 12.36 -1.58
C ARG A 250 8.05 11.30 -2.59
N PRO A 251 9.28 11.42 -3.10
CA PRO A 251 9.76 10.60 -4.22
C PRO A 251 9.91 9.11 -3.89
N SER A 252 9.97 8.77 -2.60
CA SER A 252 10.25 7.41 -2.12
C SER A 252 9.03 6.50 -1.98
N VAL A 253 7.84 6.93 -2.39
CA VAL A 253 6.62 6.12 -2.28
C VAL A 253 6.19 5.57 -3.63
N CYS A 254 5.51 4.41 -3.61
CA CYS A 254 5.16 3.64 -4.82
C CYS A 254 4.20 4.36 -5.79
N ASN A 255 3.48 5.40 -5.35
CA ASN A 255 2.62 6.24 -6.20
C ASN A 255 3.32 7.52 -6.71
N ALA A 256 4.62 7.70 -6.40
CA ALA A 256 5.41 8.77 -6.98
C ALA A 256 5.70 8.46 -8.46
N MET A 257 5.68 9.51 -9.27
CA MET A 257 5.96 9.39 -10.70
C MET A 257 7.42 8.99 -10.95
N GLU A 258 7.64 8.04 -11.86
CA GLU A 258 8.97 7.62 -12.29
C GLU A 258 9.24 7.91 -13.77
N VAL A 259 8.20 7.91 -14.62
CA VAL A 259 8.31 8.12 -16.05
C VAL A 259 7.37 9.21 -16.54
N CYS A 260 7.91 10.19 -17.27
CA CYS A 260 7.17 11.23 -18.00
C CYS A 260 7.15 10.95 -19.50
N LEU A 261 5.97 10.73 -20.05
CA LEU A 261 5.76 10.62 -21.49
C LEU A 261 5.20 11.95 -22.01
N VAL A 262 5.78 12.51 -23.05
CA VAL A 262 5.35 13.81 -23.60
C VAL A 262 5.07 13.69 -25.10
N HIS A 263 3.89 14.12 -25.51
CA HIS A 263 3.53 14.12 -26.94
C HIS A 263 4.47 15.05 -27.72
N LYS A 264 4.95 14.60 -28.88
CA LYS A 264 5.95 15.31 -29.70
C LYS A 264 5.55 16.74 -30.10
N GLU A 265 4.26 16.99 -30.32
CA GLU A 265 3.80 18.31 -30.77
C GLU A 265 3.97 19.41 -29.73
N ILE A 266 4.01 19.06 -28.45
CA ILE A 266 4.23 20.02 -27.36
C ILE A 266 5.61 19.90 -26.70
N ALA A 267 6.41 18.90 -27.09
CA ALA A 267 7.65 18.53 -26.43
C ALA A 267 8.64 19.68 -26.30
N SER A 268 8.85 20.45 -27.37
CA SER A 268 9.83 21.55 -27.41
C SER A 268 9.58 22.61 -26.32
N GLN A 269 8.33 23.07 -26.17
CA GLN A 269 7.99 24.11 -25.21
C GLN A 269 7.84 23.51 -23.81
N PHE A 270 7.11 22.40 -23.71
CA PHE A 270 6.80 21.78 -22.43
C PHE A 270 8.05 21.30 -21.69
N LEU A 271 8.96 20.61 -22.36
CA LEU A 271 10.19 20.10 -21.75
C LEU A 271 11.09 21.22 -21.24
N SER A 272 11.20 22.34 -21.98
CA SER A 272 11.98 23.49 -21.52
C SER A 272 11.46 24.04 -20.18
N THR A 273 10.14 24.17 -20.05
CA THR A 273 9.51 24.64 -18.80
C THR A 273 9.59 23.59 -17.69
N LEU A 274 9.52 22.31 -18.03
CA LEU A 274 9.69 21.19 -17.10
C LEU A 274 11.11 21.20 -16.48
N GLU A 275 12.15 21.32 -17.31
CA GLU A 275 13.55 21.44 -16.84
C GLU A 275 13.73 22.68 -15.95
N GLU A 276 13.20 23.82 -16.35
CA GLU A 276 13.27 25.03 -15.55
C GLU A 276 12.66 24.79 -14.16
N ARG A 277 11.46 24.22 -14.07
CA ARG A 277 10.72 24.00 -12.82
C ARG A 277 11.38 22.94 -11.93
N LEU A 278 11.72 21.78 -12.49
CA LEU A 278 12.18 20.63 -11.70
C LEU A 278 13.69 20.64 -11.41
N VAL A 279 14.48 21.36 -12.22
CA VAL A 279 15.93 21.41 -12.08
C VAL A 279 16.37 22.79 -11.65
N THR A 280 16.20 23.80 -12.51
CA THR A 280 16.79 25.15 -12.32
C THR A 280 16.21 25.87 -11.10
N VAL A 281 14.89 25.99 -11.01
CA VAL A 281 14.20 26.66 -9.89
C VAL A 281 14.43 25.93 -8.57
N ARG A 282 14.42 24.60 -8.58
CA ARG A 282 14.70 23.81 -7.38
C ARG A 282 16.11 24.02 -6.87
N LYS A 283 17.10 23.99 -7.78
CA LYS A 283 18.50 24.28 -7.46
C LYS A 283 18.68 25.70 -6.90
N ALA A 284 18.04 26.69 -7.51
CA ALA A 284 18.07 28.07 -7.03
C ALA A 284 17.47 28.26 -5.64
N ARG A 285 16.48 27.44 -5.26
CA ARG A 285 15.85 27.42 -3.93
C ARG A 285 16.61 26.58 -2.89
N GLY A 286 17.72 25.95 -3.27
CA GLY A 286 18.51 25.11 -2.37
C GLY A 286 17.84 23.78 -2.01
N VAL A 287 16.81 23.35 -2.77
CA VAL A 287 16.19 22.02 -2.63
C VAL A 287 16.72 21.07 -3.71
N VAL A 288 16.63 19.77 -3.45
CA VAL A 288 17.19 18.74 -4.34
C VAL A 288 16.56 18.86 -5.73
N PRO A 289 17.35 19.12 -6.80
CA PRO A 289 16.86 19.12 -8.17
C PRO A 289 16.50 17.69 -8.61
N VAL A 290 15.58 17.57 -9.56
CA VAL A 290 15.26 16.27 -10.17
C VAL A 290 16.30 15.97 -11.26
N GLN A 291 16.93 14.80 -11.17
CA GLN A 291 17.80 14.27 -12.22
C GLN A 291 16.92 13.72 -13.35
N LEU A 292 17.08 14.29 -14.54
CA LEU A 292 16.30 13.86 -15.71
C LEU A 292 17.13 12.87 -16.54
N ARG A 293 16.52 11.71 -16.84
CA ARG A 293 17.04 10.69 -17.75
C ARG A 293 16.24 10.71 -19.03
N LEU A 294 16.84 11.11 -20.13
CA LEU A 294 16.18 11.55 -21.34
C LEU A 294 16.37 10.55 -22.49
N ASN A 295 15.30 10.17 -23.18
CA ASN A 295 15.47 9.49 -24.45
C ASN A 295 16.11 10.43 -25.51
N GLU A 296 16.56 9.89 -26.61
CA GLU A 296 17.29 10.64 -27.64
C GLU A 296 16.53 11.88 -28.12
N THR A 297 15.21 11.74 -28.33
CA THR A 297 14.35 12.86 -28.79
C THR A 297 14.25 13.96 -27.74
N ALA A 298 14.02 13.61 -26.45
CA ALA A 298 13.91 14.59 -25.36
C ALA A 298 15.22 15.37 -25.19
N ARG A 299 16.39 14.74 -25.39
CA ARG A 299 17.71 15.38 -25.32
C ARG A 299 17.94 16.44 -26.38
N SER A 300 17.19 16.44 -27.45
CA SER A 300 17.26 17.51 -28.45
C SER A 300 16.63 18.82 -27.97
N PHE A 301 15.85 18.78 -26.89
CA PHE A 301 15.14 19.95 -26.35
C PHE A 301 15.70 20.44 -25.02
N ILE A 302 16.14 19.54 -24.13
CA ILE A 302 16.60 19.87 -22.77
C ILE A 302 17.87 19.09 -22.38
N SER A 303 18.51 19.53 -21.29
CA SER A 303 19.72 18.91 -20.74
C SER A 303 19.39 17.84 -19.71
N GLY A 304 20.10 16.71 -19.77
CA GLY A 304 19.96 15.62 -18.83
C GLY A 304 20.85 14.44 -19.18
N GLU A 305 20.82 13.40 -18.36
CA GLU A 305 21.52 12.15 -18.64
C GLU A 305 20.81 11.36 -19.75
N ILE A 306 21.55 10.50 -20.44
CA ILE A 306 20.94 9.56 -21.40
C ILE A 306 20.17 8.53 -20.61
N ALA A 307 18.89 8.30 -20.99
CA ALA A 307 18.11 7.21 -20.45
C ALA A 307 18.60 5.88 -21.03
N GLU A 308 18.94 4.95 -20.16
CA GLU A 308 19.14 3.55 -20.53
C GLU A 308 17.77 2.84 -20.61
N PRO A 309 17.62 1.76 -21.39
CA PRO A 309 16.36 1.02 -21.46
C PRO A 309 15.81 0.62 -20.10
N SER A 310 16.66 0.23 -19.16
CA SER A 310 16.30 -0.15 -17.79
C SER A 310 15.78 1.00 -16.92
N ASP A 311 15.97 2.25 -17.32
CA ASP A 311 15.46 3.41 -16.59
C ASP A 311 13.91 3.49 -16.67
N PHE A 312 13.33 2.95 -17.74
CA PHE A 312 11.88 2.87 -17.90
C PHE A 312 11.26 1.72 -17.11
N ASP A 313 12.08 0.76 -16.64
CA ASP A 313 11.70 -0.39 -15.81
C ASP A 313 12.12 -0.22 -14.34
N SER A 314 12.44 1.03 -13.92
CA SER A 314 13.03 1.30 -12.62
C SER A 314 12.13 2.16 -11.74
N GLU A 315 11.84 1.68 -10.52
CA GLU A 315 11.34 2.50 -9.42
C GLU A 315 12.54 3.16 -8.74
N PHE A 316 12.87 4.40 -9.14
CA PHE A 316 14.03 5.12 -8.62
C PHE A 316 13.91 5.43 -7.13
N SER A 317 12.68 5.66 -6.65
CA SER A 317 12.40 6.02 -5.26
C SER A 317 13.19 7.25 -4.77
N ASP A 318 13.61 8.13 -5.67
CA ASP A 318 14.46 9.31 -5.43
C ASP A 318 14.06 10.44 -6.39
N TYR A 319 14.73 11.58 -6.30
CA TYR A 319 14.56 12.72 -7.21
C TYR A 319 15.20 12.43 -8.59
N ILE A 320 14.84 11.31 -9.20
CA ILE A 320 15.24 10.85 -10.53
C ILE A 320 13.98 10.54 -11.33
N MET A 321 13.93 10.91 -12.61
CA MET A 321 12.78 10.69 -13.48
C MET A 321 13.24 10.42 -14.91
N ALA A 322 12.72 9.37 -15.53
CA ALA A 322 12.88 9.11 -16.95
C ALA A 322 11.88 9.96 -17.75
N VAL A 323 12.32 10.49 -18.91
CA VAL A 323 11.49 11.30 -19.80
C VAL A 323 11.60 10.78 -21.22
N LYS A 324 10.46 10.50 -21.84
CA LYS A 324 10.40 10.06 -23.24
C LYS A 324 9.41 10.90 -24.04
N VAL A 325 9.82 11.37 -25.21
CA VAL A 325 8.92 11.94 -26.22
C VAL A 325 8.32 10.81 -27.02
N VAL A 326 7.00 10.83 -27.19
CA VAL A 326 6.20 9.84 -27.93
C VAL A 326 5.45 10.49 -29.08
N ASP A 327 5.20 9.73 -30.12
CA ASP A 327 4.55 10.22 -31.35
C ASP A 327 3.04 10.35 -31.25
N SER A 328 2.41 9.56 -30.38
CA SER A 328 0.95 9.50 -30.24
C SER A 328 0.50 8.96 -28.88
N LEU A 329 -0.82 9.03 -28.62
CA LEU A 329 -1.48 8.40 -27.47
C LEU A 329 -1.27 6.87 -27.47
N GLU A 330 -1.35 6.23 -28.63
CA GLU A 330 -1.19 4.79 -28.79
C GLU A 330 0.23 4.34 -28.43
N GLU A 331 1.25 5.12 -28.80
CA GLU A 331 2.64 4.85 -28.39
C GLU A 331 2.80 5.00 -26.86
N ALA A 332 2.18 6.03 -26.27
CA ALA A 332 2.20 6.21 -24.82
C ALA A 332 1.56 5.02 -24.09
N ILE A 333 0.39 4.56 -24.54
CA ILE A 333 -0.31 3.40 -23.96
C ILE A 333 0.55 2.13 -24.12
N THR A 334 1.12 1.91 -25.30
CA THR A 334 2.02 0.75 -25.54
C THR A 334 3.24 0.78 -24.62
N HIS A 335 3.82 1.97 -24.42
CA HIS A 335 4.95 2.13 -23.50
C HIS A 335 4.55 1.82 -22.05
N ILE A 336 3.40 2.32 -21.61
CA ILE A 336 2.86 2.03 -20.27
C ILE A 336 2.61 0.52 -20.09
N GLU A 337 2.03 -0.13 -21.09
CA GLU A 337 1.79 -1.58 -21.05
C GLU A 337 3.08 -2.38 -20.89
N GLN A 338 4.17 -1.94 -21.52
CA GLN A 338 5.45 -2.63 -21.50
C GLN A 338 6.27 -2.37 -20.23
N HIS A 339 6.18 -1.18 -19.63
CA HIS A 339 7.11 -0.71 -18.59
C HIS A 339 6.46 -0.40 -17.25
N SER A 340 5.13 -0.16 -17.20
CA SER A 340 4.44 0.09 -15.94
C SER A 340 4.30 -1.19 -15.13
N THR A 341 4.38 -1.05 -13.82
CA THR A 341 3.99 -2.11 -12.87
C THR A 341 2.48 -2.20 -12.67
N HIS A 342 1.70 -1.46 -13.46
CA HIS A 342 0.24 -1.38 -13.36
C HIS A 342 -0.26 -0.91 -11.99
N HIS A 343 0.52 -0.07 -11.33
CA HIS A 343 0.17 0.51 -10.03
C HIS A 343 -0.74 1.72 -10.21
N SER A 344 -0.24 2.76 -10.85
CA SER A 344 -0.95 4.04 -11.04
C SER A 344 -0.40 4.75 -12.26
N ASP A 345 -1.24 5.03 -13.23
CA ASP A 345 -0.82 5.74 -14.43
C ASP A 345 -1.81 6.87 -14.76
N ALA A 346 -1.32 7.96 -15.35
CA ALA A 346 -2.11 9.15 -15.58
C ALA A 346 -1.97 9.69 -17.01
N ILE A 347 -3.05 10.29 -17.51
CA ILE A 347 -3.04 11.17 -18.67
C ILE A 347 -3.40 12.59 -18.26
N ILE A 348 -2.74 13.57 -18.88
CA ILE A 348 -3.12 14.97 -18.76
C ILE A 348 -3.55 15.46 -20.13
N THR A 349 -4.82 15.80 -20.29
CA THR A 349 -5.44 16.18 -21.57
C THR A 349 -6.74 16.94 -21.35
N ASN A 350 -7.06 17.87 -22.25
CA ASN A 350 -8.36 18.49 -22.37
C ASN A 350 -9.24 17.78 -23.43
N ASN A 351 -8.71 16.75 -24.09
CA ASN A 351 -9.43 15.98 -25.10
C ASN A 351 -10.16 14.80 -24.43
N ALA A 352 -11.49 14.88 -24.37
CA ALA A 352 -12.32 13.84 -23.75
C ALA A 352 -12.20 12.48 -24.46
N THR A 353 -11.91 12.44 -25.75
CA THR A 353 -11.73 11.20 -26.51
C THR A 353 -10.40 10.55 -26.12
N SER A 354 -9.30 11.31 -26.03
CA SER A 354 -8.01 10.82 -25.56
C SER A 354 -8.12 10.29 -24.14
N ALA A 355 -8.82 11.01 -23.24
CA ALA A 355 -9.05 10.57 -21.86
C ALA A 355 -9.83 9.25 -21.80
N ALA A 356 -10.89 9.10 -22.58
CA ALA A 356 -11.69 7.87 -22.64
C ALA A 356 -10.88 6.67 -23.15
N ILE A 357 -10.13 6.83 -24.25
CA ILE A 357 -9.26 5.78 -24.79
C ILE A 357 -8.20 5.36 -23.77
N PHE A 358 -7.54 6.33 -23.12
CA PHE A 358 -6.53 6.05 -22.12
C PHE A 358 -7.09 5.26 -20.94
N THR A 359 -8.23 5.70 -20.39
CA THR A 359 -8.83 5.05 -19.21
C THR A 359 -9.39 3.66 -19.52
N GLU A 360 -9.75 3.37 -20.76
CA GLU A 360 -10.22 2.04 -21.19
C GLU A 360 -9.05 1.09 -21.47
N GLN A 361 -7.96 1.58 -22.06
CA GLN A 361 -6.87 0.72 -22.54
C GLN A 361 -5.75 0.53 -21.52
N VAL A 362 -5.49 1.51 -20.64
CA VAL A 362 -4.47 1.36 -19.59
C VAL A 362 -5.00 0.51 -18.46
N ASP A 363 -4.43 -0.68 -18.29
CA ASP A 363 -4.86 -1.66 -17.30
C ASP A 363 -4.06 -1.55 -15.99
N SER A 364 -4.07 -0.37 -15.37
CA SER A 364 -3.46 -0.12 -14.05
C SER A 364 -4.49 -0.17 -12.93
N ALA A 365 -4.04 -0.43 -11.70
CA ALA A 365 -4.91 -0.51 -10.53
C ALA A 365 -5.62 0.81 -10.24
N ALA A 366 -4.96 1.94 -10.57
CA ALA A 366 -5.57 3.26 -10.57
C ALA A 366 -5.17 4.02 -11.84
N VAL A 367 -6.15 4.51 -12.58
CA VAL A 367 -5.96 5.28 -13.82
C VAL A 367 -6.52 6.68 -13.61
N TYR A 368 -5.71 7.69 -13.90
CA TYR A 368 -6.00 9.08 -13.58
C TYR A 368 -6.14 9.95 -14.82
N VAL A 369 -7.05 10.91 -14.77
CA VAL A 369 -7.18 11.97 -15.75
C VAL A 369 -7.04 13.31 -15.03
N ASN A 370 -6.08 14.13 -15.44
CA ASN A 370 -5.86 15.50 -14.95
C ASN A 370 -5.70 15.62 -13.44
N THR A 371 -5.05 14.62 -12.81
CA THR A 371 -4.75 14.69 -11.37
C THR A 371 -3.48 13.91 -11.04
N SER A 372 -2.91 14.17 -9.88
CA SER A 372 -1.67 13.55 -9.42
C SER A 372 -1.88 12.09 -9.01
N THR A 373 -0.94 11.23 -9.38
CA THR A 373 -0.90 9.82 -8.95
C THR A 373 -0.67 9.65 -7.46
N ARG A 374 -0.28 10.73 -6.75
CA ARG A 374 -0.13 10.77 -5.29
C ARG A 374 -1.45 10.49 -4.54
N PHE A 375 -2.59 10.60 -5.19
CA PHE A 375 -3.88 10.21 -4.62
C PHE A 375 -4.11 8.69 -4.53
N THR A 376 -3.24 7.84 -5.10
CA THR A 376 -3.32 6.40 -4.87
C THR A 376 -2.85 6.06 -3.45
N ASP A 377 -3.70 6.32 -2.48
CA ASP A 377 -3.43 6.20 -1.04
C ASP A 377 -4.73 5.84 -0.31
N GLY A 378 -4.65 4.96 0.69
CA GLY A 378 -5.82 4.51 1.41
C GLY A 378 -6.56 5.64 2.16
N GLY A 379 -5.82 6.62 2.70
CA GLY A 379 -6.40 7.79 3.35
C GLY A 379 -7.14 8.67 2.35
N GLU A 380 -6.51 8.98 1.21
CA GLU A 380 -7.07 9.80 0.14
C GLU A 380 -8.28 9.13 -0.53
N PHE A 381 -8.31 7.79 -0.59
CA PHE A 381 -9.47 7.03 -1.11
C PHE A 381 -10.57 6.80 -0.06
N GLY A 382 -10.43 7.40 1.14
CA GLY A 382 -11.44 7.29 2.19
C GLY A 382 -11.47 5.93 2.90
N LEU A 383 -10.37 5.16 2.83
CA LEU A 383 -10.24 3.85 3.47
C LEU A 383 -9.66 3.94 4.90
N GLY A 384 -9.37 5.14 5.39
CA GLY A 384 -8.79 5.43 6.71
C GLY A 384 -7.32 5.08 6.77
N CYS A 385 -6.98 3.83 7.06
CA CYS A 385 -5.64 3.26 6.94
C CYS A 385 -5.52 2.43 5.67
N GLU A 386 -4.28 2.05 5.33
CA GLU A 386 -3.98 1.25 4.15
C GLU A 386 -3.15 0.01 4.51
N MET A 387 -3.63 -1.16 4.06
CA MET A 387 -2.85 -2.39 4.16
C MET A 387 -1.75 -2.45 3.10
N GLY A 388 -1.89 -1.71 2.03
CA GLY A 388 -1.01 -1.62 0.88
C GLY A 388 -1.79 -1.39 -0.41
N ILE A 389 -1.05 -1.24 -1.50
CA ILE A 389 -1.63 -1.10 -2.84
C ILE A 389 -1.24 -2.33 -3.63
N SER A 390 -2.23 -3.10 -4.07
CA SER A 390 -2.01 -4.30 -4.87
C SER A 390 -2.14 -4.02 -6.36
N THR A 391 -1.24 -4.58 -7.14
CA THR A 391 -1.29 -4.53 -8.61
C THR A 391 -1.83 -5.83 -9.23
N GLN A 392 -2.02 -6.88 -8.42
CA GLN A 392 -2.57 -8.14 -8.91
C GLN A 392 -4.06 -8.02 -9.24
N LYS A 393 -4.55 -8.87 -10.15
CA LYS A 393 -5.96 -8.87 -10.57
C LYS A 393 -6.85 -9.75 -9.70
N LEU A 394 -6.29 -10.76 -9.05
CA LEU A 394 -7.04 -11.70 -8.24
C LEU A 394 -7.24 -11.16 -6.82
N HIS A 395 -8.51 -11.12 -6.39
CA HIS A 395 -9.03 -10.72 -5.09
C HIS A 395 -8.95 -9.22 -4.81
N ALA A 396 -7.76 -8.63 -4.57
CA ALA A 396 -7.58 -7.22 -4.24
C ALA A 396 -6.73 -6.51 -5.30
N ARG A 397 -7.18 -5.34 -5.76
CA ARG A 397 -6.46 -4.49 -6.72
C ARG A 397 -6.61 -3.03 -6.32
N GLY A 398 -5.53 -2.27 -6.32
CA GLY A 398 -5.47 -0.89 -5.83
C GLY A 398 -5.27 -0.82 -4.31
N PRO A 399 -5.56 0.33 -3.69
CA PRO A 399 -5.47 0.50 -2.24
C PRO A 399 -6.36 -0.49 -1.48
N MET A 400 -5.78 -1.19 -0.52
CA MET A 400 -6.46 -2.23 0.25
C MET A 400 -6.94 -1.69 1.60
N GLY A 401 -8.26 -1.65 1.77
CA GLY A 401 -8.93 -1.30 3.02
C GLY A 401 -9.60 -2.51 3.68
N LEU A 402 -10.71 -2.25 4.36
CA LEU A 402 -11.42 -3.28 5.13
C LEU A 402 -12.05 -4.38 4.27
N LYS A 403 -12.58 -4.03 3.09
CA LYS A 403 -13.31 -4.98 2.22
C LYS A 403 -12.37 -6.02 1.63
N GLU A 404 -11.14 -5.62 1.28
CA GLU A 404 -10.12 -6.49 0.70
C GLU A 404 -9.58 -7.50 1.73
N LEU A 405 -9.75 -7.23 3.04
CA LEU A 405 -9.41 -8.13 4.14
C LEU A 405 -10.58 -9.06 4.52
N THR A 406 -11.57 -9.19 3.66
CA THR A 406 -12.73 -10.06 3.85
C THR A 406 -12.95 -10.97 2.66
N SER A 407 -13.68 -12.05 2.88
CA SER A 407 -14.21 -12.92 1.85
C SER A 407 -15.72 -13.07 2.03
N TYR A 408 -16.34 -14.09 1.47
CA TYR A 408 -17.75 -14.40 1.66
C TYR A 408 -17.97 -15.89 1.88
N LYS A 409 -19.09 -16.20 2.47
CA LYS A 409 -19.62 -17.57 2.51
C LYS A 409 -21.07 -17.58 2.05
N TYR A 410 -21.53 -18.72 1.60
CA TYR A 410 -22.95 -18.94 1.34
C TYR A 410 -23.63 -19.52 2.58
N VAL A 411 -24.77 -18.93 2.92
CA VAL A 411 -25.71 -19.49 3.92
C VAL A 411 -26.91 -19.96 3.13
N VAL A 412 -27.20 -21.26 3.17
CA VAL A 412 -28.29 -21.86 2.43
C VAL A 412 -29.35 -22.30 3.44
N GLN A 413 -30.55 -21.76 3.31
CA GLN A 413 -31.70 -22.09 4.16
C GLN A 413 -32.73 -22.85 3.34
N GLY A 414 -33.28 -23.91 3.94
CA GLY A 414 -34.28 -24.76 3.34
C GLY A 414 -35.23 -25.31 4.37
N SER A 415 -36.22 -26.08 3.91
CA SER A 415 -37.27 -26.76 4.71
C SER A 415 -37.31 -28.27 4.47
N GLY A 416 -36.15 -28.88 4.14
CA GLY A 416 -36.04 -30.31 3.91
C GLY A 416 -35.84 -30.72 2.44
N GLN A 417 -35.53 -29.77 1.56
CA GLN A 417 -35.24 -30.08 0.16
C GLN A 417 -34.05 -31.02 0.02
N ILE A 418 -34.16 -31.99 -0.86
CA ILE A 418 -33.14 -32.94 -1.25
C ILE A 418 -32.83 -32.78 -2.74
N ARG A 419 -31.60 -33.11 -3.15
CA ARG A 419 -31.22 -33.19 -4.55
C ARG A 419 -31.49 -34.62 -5.04
N GLU A 420 -32.26 -34.73 -6.11
CA GLU A 420 -32.49 -35.99 -6.81
C GLU A 420 -31.32 -36.36 -7.72
#